data_0f0f9acacbee567d362947545ba97df3
#
_entry.id   0f0f9acacbee567d362947545ba97df3
#
_cell.length_a   1.000
_cell.length_b   1.000
_cell.length_c   1.000
_cell.angle_alpha   90.00
_cell.angle_beta   90.00
_cell.angle_gamma   90.00
#
_symmetry.space_group_name_H-M   'P 1'
#
loop_
_entity.id
_entity.type
_entity.pdbx_description
1 polymer ?
#
loop_
_entity_poly.entity_id
_entity_poly.type
_entity_poly.pdbx_seq_one_letter_code
_entity_poly.pdbx_strand_id
1 'polypeptide(L)'
;GGIGANIANDSDISGSGINTKAQYDNGIAGVLALGHAYANGIRGEFEVNRRRNSIDQSGTTATGGSGSVIGAMINGYYDFATGTSFIPYLGAGIGYGNLEMNVNPVGTTALSNDGSGLAIQGIAGVAYQMTDNWASTLEYRYYTLQGVDIKTQAGSGVDVDYDSHSIMVGLRYTFGVEKKKPMPAAAPAPAPMPVAEKKPAPPPPAPPAPPPVARNYIVFFDWDRAEITSEALAILQSAAENARKGNISRIEATGHADTSGTRTYNLKLSERRARAVQAQLNKLGIATNEIAVDWKGELEQLVPTADGVREPQNRRVEIVFP
;
A
#
# COMPACT_ATOMS: atom_id res chain seq x y z
N GLY A 1 12.88 -3.18 8.54
CA GLY A 1 13.68 -4.38 8.28
C GLY A 1 12.84 -5.64 8.33
N GLY A 2 13.36 -6.73 7.80
CA GLY A 2 12.64 -8.01 7.71
C GLY A 2 13.55 -9.22 7.73
N ILE A 3 12.94 -10.37 7.99
CA ILE A 3 13.56 -11.67 7.95
C ILE A 3 12.62 -12.68 7.29
N GLY A 4 13.14 -13.68 6.62
CA GLY A 4 12.32 -14.68 5.95
C GLY A 4 13.08 -15.90 5.46
N ALA A 5 12.32 -16.82 4.86
CA ALA A 5 12.84 -17.96 4.15
C ALA A 5 13.42 -17.54 2.81
N ASN A 6 14.57 -18.10 2.45
CA ASN A 6 15.24 -17.89 1.17
C ASN A 6 15.39 -19.21 0.44
N ILE A 7 14.89 -19.28 -0.77
CA ILE A 7 14.99 -20.42 -1.66
C ILE A 7 15.89 -19.99 -2.82
N ALA A 8 17.12 -20.51 -2.83
CA ALA A 8 18.04 -20.25 -3.93
C ALA A 8 17.81 -21.28 -5.04
N ASN A 9 17.89 -20.82 -6.29
CA ASN A 9 17.91 -21.70 -7.45
C ASN A 9 19.29 -22.35 -7.56
N ASP A 10 19.36 -23.52 -8.20
CA ASP A 10 20.65 -24.15 -8.51
C ASP A 10 21.48 -23.20 -9.37
N SER A 11 22.74 -23.00 -9.00
CA SER A 11 23.70 -22.17 -9.74
C SER A 11 24.55 -23.01 -10.67
N ASP A 12 24.67 -22.61 -11.92
CA ASP A 12 25.65 -23.15 -12.87
C ASP A 12 27.02 -22.55 -12.53
N ILE A 13 28.02 -23.41 -12.33
CA ILE A 13 29.41 -23.03 -12.11
C ILE A 13 30.18 -23.44 -13.36
N SER A 14 30.64 -22.46 -14.14
CA SER A 14 31.33 -22.68 -15.40
C SER A 14 32.62 -21.89 -15.49
N GLY A 15 33.64 -22.50 -16.10
CA GLY A 15 34.96 -21.86 -16.34
C GLY A 15 36.11 -22.79 -16.04
N SER A 16 37.27 -22.52 -16.64
CA SER A 16 38.54 -23.24 -16.41
C SER A 16 38.46 -24.78 -16.49
N GLY A 17 37.58 -25.31 -17.32
CA GLY A 17 37.35 -26.75 -17.46
C GLY A 17 36.41 -27.36 -16.42
N ILE A 18 35.82 -26.55 -15.55
CA ILE A 18 34.78 -26.92 -14.60
C ILE A 18 33.41 -26.59 -15.21
N ASN A 19 32.51 -27.58 -15.18
CA ASN A 19 31.10 -27.37 -15.54
C ASN A 19 30.26 -28.22 -14.56
N THR A 20 29.72 -27.59 -13.55
CA THR A 20 28.96 -28.24 -12.45
C THR A 20 27.87 -27.38 -11.95
N LYS A 21 26.95 -27.91 -11.13
CA LYS A 21 25.87 -27.20 -10.47
C LYS A 21 26.02 -27.24 -8.96
N ALA A 22 25.75 -26.09 -8.33
CA ALA A 22 25.55 -26.06 -6.89
C ALA A 22 24.03 -26.18 -6.62
N GLN A 23 23.65 -27.20 -5.83
CA GLN A 23 22.25 -27.37 -5.40
C GLN A 23 22.11 -26.80 -3.99
N TYR A 24 21.18 -25.85 -3.84
CA TYR A 24 20.96 -25.17 -2.57
C TYR A 24 19.74 -25.73 -1.84
N ASP A 25 19.88 -25.91 -0.53
CA ASP A 25 18.77 -26.08 0.39
C ASP A 25 18.11 -24.74 0.72
N ASN A 26 16.92 -24.82 1.32
CA ASN A 26 16.27 -23.66 1.88
C ASN A 26 17.13 -22.96 2.93
N GLY A 27 17.17 -21.65 2.84
CA GLY A 27 17.99 -20.81 3.69
C GLY A 27 17.18 -19.69 4.36
N ILE A 28 17.91 -18.71 4.84
CA ILE A 28 17.34 -17.52 5.48
C ILE A 28 17.81 -16.26 4.78
N ALA A 29 16.93 -15.24 4.76
CA ALA A 29 17.26 -13.89 4.31
C ALA A 29 16.92 -12.88 5.40
N GLY A 30 17.73 -11.83 5.50
CA GLY A 30 17.49 -10.68 6.37
C GLY A 30 17.77 -9.38 5.65
N VAL A 31 16.97 -8.34 5.93
CA VAL A 31 17.12 -7.00 5.33
C VAL A 31 16.99 -5.92 6.39
N LEU A 32 17.80 -4.87 6.23
CA LEU A 32 17.67 -3.61 6.93
C LEU A 32 17.66 -2.51 5.88
N ALA A 33 16.69 -1.59 5.97
CA ALA A 33 16.56 -0.50 5.01
C ALA A 33 16.23 0.81 5.72
N LEU A 34 16.70 1.90 5.12
CA LEU A 34 16.37 3.27 5.50
C LEU A 34 16.01 4.04 4.23
N GLY A 35 14.92 4.82 4.28
CA GLY A 35 14.48 5.52 3.10
C GLY A 35 13.53 6.66 3.38
N HIS A 36 12.97 7.19 2.29
CA HIS A 36 12.03 8.29 2.31
C HIS A 36 10.77 7.92 1.51
N ALA A 37 9.60 8.16 2.11
CA ALA A 37 8.31 7.99 1.45
C ALA A 37 7.76 9.38 1.06
N TYR A 38 7.35 9.52 -0.19
CA TYR A 38 6.74 10.73 -0.74
C TYR A 38 5.22 10.64 -0.69
N ALA A 39 4.55 11.79 -0.66
CA ALA A 39 3.08 11.85 -0.56
C ALA A 39 2.33 11.22 -1.75
N ASN A 40 3.00 11.01 -2.89
CA ASN A 40 2.44 10.41 -4.11
C ASN A 40 2.51 8.87 -4.16
N GLY A 41 2.84 8.21 -3.04
CA GLY A 41 2.98 6.75 -2.96
C GLY A 41 4.36 6.23 -3.41
N ILE A 42 5.25 7.08 -3.90
CA ILE A 42 6.62 6.68 -4.23
C ILE A 42 7.45 6.61 -2.94
N ARG A 43 8.31 5.61 -2.84
CA ARG A 43 9.25 5.42 -1.74
C ARG A 43 10.60 4.98 -2.26
N GLY A 44 11.67 5.62 -1.81
CA GLY A 44 13.06 5.25 -2.10
C GLY A 44 13.75 4.74 -0.84
N GLU A 45 14.50 3.65 -0.94
CA GLU A 45 15.21 3.05 0.19
C GLU A 45 16.64 2.64 -0.18
N PHE A 46 17.55 2.86 0.73
CA PHE A 46 18.84 2.18 0.77
C PHE A 46 18.71 0.95 1.67
N GLU A 47 19.14 -0.20 1.18
CA GLU A 47 19.00 -1.49 1.83
C GLU A 47 20.35 -2.19 1.93
N VAL A 48 20.61 -2.82 3.09
CA VAL A 48 21.61 -3.85 3.27
C VAL A 48 20.90 -5.16 3.53
N ASN A 49 21.29 -6.19 2.80
CA ASN A 49 20.69 -7.51 2.91
C ASN A 49 21.74 -8.61 3.05
N ARG A 50 21.32 -9.71 3.66
CA ARG A 50 22.11 -10.93 3.77
C ARG A 50 21.22 -12.13 3.50
N ARG A 51 21.72 -13.04 2.66
CA ARG A 51 21.10 -14.33 2.36
C ARG A 51 22.11 -15.43 2.67
N ARG A 52 21.61 -16.56 3.20
CA ARG A 52 22.46 -17.73 3.46
C ARG A 52 21.67 -19.00 3.18
N ASN A 53 22.25 -19.86 2.35
CA ASN A 53 21.73 -21.18 2.00
C ASN A 53 22.80 -22.23 2.29
N SER A 54 22.40 -23.41 2.73
CA SER A 54 23.24 -24.59 2.71
C SER A 54 23.38 -25.15 1.30
N ILE A 55 24.48 -25.76 0.97
CA ILE A 55 24.71 -26.49 -0.27
C ILE A 55 24.70 -27.97 0.09
N ASP A 56 23.72 -28.73 -0.46
CA ASP A 56 23.61 -30.17 -0.19
C ASP A 56 24.55 -30.92 -1.10
N GLN A 57 24.63 -30.59 -2.37
CA GLN A 57 25.46 -31.26 -3.34
C GLN A 57 25.99 -30.27 -4.40
N SER A 58 27.23 -30.42 -4.82
CA SER A 58 27.83 -29.71 -5.94
C SER A 58 28.51 -30.72 -6.88
N GLY A 59 27.76 -31.09 -7.93
CA GLY A 59 28.19 -32.11 -8.89
C GLY A 59 28.43 -33.48 -8.26
N THR A 60 29.26 -34.30 -8.91
CA THR A 60 29.64 -35.63 -8.42
C THR A 60 30.83 -35.60 -7.44
N THR A 61 31.42 -34.42 -7.17
CA THR A 61 32.72 -34.26 -6.54
C THR A 61 32.74 -33.45 -5.25
N ALA A 62 31.58 -32.88 -4.82
CA ALA A 62 31.50 -32.10 -3.58
C ALA A 62 30.26 -32.48 -2.78
N THR A 63 30.40 -32.68 -1.47
CA THR A 63 29.31 -32.97 -0.54
C THR A 63 29.25 -31.90 0.53
N GLY A 64 28.18 -31.12 0.53
CA GLY A 64 27.89 -30.11 1.53
C GLY A 64 28.70 -28.82 1.39
N GLY A 65 28.16 -27.78 2.00
CA GLY A 65 28.78 -26.46 1.99
C GLY A 65 27.78 -25.36 2.37
N SER A 66 28.13 -24.10 2.08
CA SER A 66 27.22 -22.97 2.25
C SER A 66 27.53 -21.86 1.24
N GLY A 67 26.48 -21.22 0.75
CA GLY A 67 26.52 -19.96 0.02
C GLY A 67 25.96 -18.83 0.87
N SER A 68 26.66 -17.71 0.95
CA SER A 68 26.19 -16.50 1.64
C SER A 68 26.35 -15.28 0.73
N VAL A 69 25.29 -14.50 0.58
CA VAL A 69 25.32 -13.24 -0.16
C VAL A 69 25.11 -12.09 0.81
N ILE A 70 25.97 -11.07 0.75
CA ILE A 70 25.78 -9.78 1.39
C ILE A 70 25.63 -8.75 0.27
N GLY A 71 24.56 -7.95 0.31
CA GLY A 71 24.27 -6.94 -0.73
C GLY A 71 23.93 -5.57 -0.15
N ALA A 72 24.26 -4.55 -0.94
CA ALA A 72 23.82 -3.18 -0.73
C ALA A 72 23.03 -2.73 -1.95
N MET A 73 21.79 -2.24 -1.75
CA MET A 73 20.83 -1.97 -2.82
C MET A 73 20.22 -0.58 -2.67
N ILE A 74 19.83 0.00 -3.79
CA ILE A 74 18.91 1.14 -3.85
C ILE A 74 17.61 0.60 -4.44
N ASN A 75 16.52 0.77 -3.70
CA ASN A 75 15.20 0.29 -4.08
C ASN A 75 14.25 1.47 -4.29
N GLY A 76 13.42 1.36 -5.34
CA GLY A 76 12.25 2.19 -5.55
C GLY A 76 10.98 1.37 -5.37
N TYR A 77 9.99 1.95 -4.72
CA TYR A 77 8.69 1.31 -4.48
C TYR A 77 7.55 2.22 -4.90
N TYR A 78 6.43 1.60 -5.17
CA TYR A 78 5.15 2.28 -5.27
C TYR A 78 4.15 1.63 -4.31
N ASP A 79 3.71 2.38 -3.31
CA ASP A 79 2.74 1.99 -2.29
C ASP A 79 1.33 2.38 -2.79
N PHE A 80 0.43 1.39 -3.01
CA PHE A 80 -0.92 1.61 -3.51
C PHE A 80 -1.86 2.01 -2.39
N ALA A 81 -2.34 3.26 -2.41
CA ALA A 81 -3.30 3.74 -1.42
C ALA A 81 -4.66 3.06 -1.62
N THR A 82 -5.07 2.20 -0.70
CA THR A 82 -6.34 1.45 -0.75
C THR A 82 -7.44 2.09 0.10
N GLY A 83 -7.10 3.12 0.89
CA GLY A 83 -8.01 3.68 1.89
C GLY A 83 -8.26 2.78 3.10
N THR A 84 -7.57 1.63 3.18
CA THR A 84 -7.63 0.67 4.30
C THR A 84 -6.29 0.58 5.01
N SER A 85 -6.22 -0.21 6.09
CA SER A 85 -4.94 -0.50 6.77
C SER A 85 -4.02 -1.42 5.95
N PHE A 86 -4.50 -2.03 4.86
CA PHE A 86 -3.70 -2.88 3.97
C PHE A 86 -3.21 -2.06 2.79
N ILE A 87 -1.89 -1.96 2.63
CA ILE A 87 -1.22 -1.17 1.60
C ILE A 87 -0.37 -2.12 0.75
N PRO A 88 -0.89 -2.62 -0.40
CA PRO A 88 -0.07 -3.36 -1.35
C PRO A 88 1.02 -2.45 -1.93
N TYR A 89 2.16 -3.04 -2.30
CA TYR A 89 3.23 -2.31 -2.96
C TYR A 89 4.04 -3.19 -3.89
N LEU A 90 4.63 -2.55 -4.88
CA LEU A 90 5.61 -3.15 -5.79
C LEU A 90 6.90 -2.36 -5.70
N GLY A 91 8.02 -3.04 -5.85
CA GLY A 91 9.33 -2.42 -5.83
C GLY A 91 10.32 -3.10 -6.76
N ALA A 92 11.33 -2.35 -7.14
CA ALA A 92 12.48 -2.84 -7.86
C ALA A 92 13.76 -2.21 -7.28
N GLY A 93 14.86 -2.92 -7.35
CA GLY A 93 16.13 -2.45 -6.82
C GLY A 93 17.31 -2.88 -7.65
N ILE A 94 18.36 -2.07 -7.57
CA ILE A 94 19.65 -2.33 -8.19
C ILE A 94 20.74 -2.05 -7.15
N GLY A 95 21.83 -2.80 -7.20
CA GLY A 95 22.92 -2.64 -6.26
C GLY A 95 24.09 -3.55 -6.55
N TYR A 96 24.82 -3.85 -5.51
CA TYR A 96 26.00 -4.69 -5.58
C TYR A 96 25.95 -5.74 -4.49
N GLY A 97 26.36 -6.98 -4.82
CA GLY A 97 26.40 -8.09 -3.90
C GLY A 97 27.76 -8.78 -3.91
N ASN A 98 28.14 -9.33 -2.77
CA ASN A 98 29.28 -10.21 -2.60
C ASN A 98 28.76 -11.61 -2.25
N LEU A 99 29.12 -12.59 -3.06
CA LEU A 99 28.82 -14.01 -2.87
C LEU A 99 30.04 -14.70 -2.29
N GLU A 100 29.93 -15.24 -1.11
CA GLU A 100 30.91 -16.13 -0.47
C GLU A 100 30.40 -17.55 -0.60
N MET A 101 31.19 -18.42 -1.25
CA MET A 101 30.90 -19.85 -1.40
C MET A 101 31.95 -20.67 -0.67
N ASN A 102 31.50 -21.56 0.21
CA ASN A 102 32.34 -22.58 0.88
C ASN A 102 31.77 -23.94 0.51
N VAL A 103 32.48 -24.65 -0.36
CA VAL A 103 32.10 -26.00 -0.81
C VAL A 103 33.15 -27.02 -0.35
N ASN A 104 32.70 -28.04 0.38
CA ASN A 104 33.58 -29.14 0.83
C ASN A 104 33.86 -30.08 -0.34
N PRO A 105 35.10 -30.21 -0.80
CA PRO A 105 35.41 -31.06 -1.94
C PRO A 105 35.40 -32.53 -1.56
N VAL A 106 34.93 -33.35 -2.51
CA VAL A 106 35.31 -34.77 -2.57
C VAL A 106 36.44 -34.85 -3.61
N GLY A 107 37.69 -34.71 -3.15
CA GLY A 107 38.86 -34.61 -4.02
C GLY A 107 39.66 -33.33 -3.86
N THR A 108 40.43 -32.92 -4.87
CA THR A 108 41.48 -31.90 -4.78
C THR A 108 41.04 -30.44 -5.01
N THR A 109 39.74 -30.14 -5.25
CA THR A 109 39.31 -28.79 -5.61
C THR A 109 38.28 -28.24 -4.60
N ALA A 110 38.78 -27.56 -3.56
CA ALA A 110 37.92 -26.75 -2.69
C ALA A 110 37.64 -25.42 -3.36
N LEU A 111 36.35 -25.02 -3.37
CA LEU A 111 35.94 -23.65 -3.63
C LEU A 111 35.77 -22.98 -2.25
N SER A 112 36.67 -22.10 -1.89
CA SER A 112 36.56 -21.24 -0.71
C SER A 112 37.03 -19.85 -1.13
N ASN A 113 36.12 -19.10 -1.74
CA ASN A 113 36.43 -17.73 -2.17
C ASN A 113 35.13 -16.93 -2.29
N ASP A 114 35.29 -15.63 -2.38
CA ASP A 114 34.26 -14.67 -2.59
C ASP A 114 34.39 -13.98 -3.96
N GLY A 115 33.27 -13.53 -4.47
CA GLY A 115 33.19 -12.73 -5.68
C GLY A 115 32.06 -11.73 -5.58
N SER A 116 32.17 -10.64 -6.32
CA SER A 116 31.15 -9.58 -6.28
C SER A 116 30.58 -9.37 -7.68
N GLY A 117 29.29 -9.00 -7.73
CA GLY A 117 28.57 -8.78 -8.98
C GLY A 117 27.46 -7.75 -8.86
N LEU A 118 26.83 -7.49 -10.00
CA LEU A 118 25.65 -6.63 -10.08
C LEU A 118 24.43 -7.34 -9.50
N ALA A 119 23.78 -6.71 -8.53
CA ALA A 119 22.56 -7.22 -7.92
C ALA A 119 21.33 -6.49 -8.45
N ILE A 120 20.28 -7.24 -8.81
CA ILE A 120 18.98 -6.72 -9.21
C ILE A 120 17.92 -7.46 -8.39
N GLN A 121 16.86 -6.76 -7.98
CA GLN A 121 15.74 -7.40 -7.30
C GLN A 121 14.39 -6.83 -7.71
N GLY A 122 13.36 -7.71 -7.70
CA GLY A 122 11.96 -7.37 -7.79
C GLY A 122 11.26 -7.69 -6.48
N ILE A 123 10.36 -6.82 -6.03
CA ILE A 123 9.70 -6.92 -4.74
C ILE A 123 8.20 -6.75 -4.93
N ALA A 124 7.40 -7.61 -4.32
CA ALA A 124 5.96 -7.47 -4.21
C ALA A 124 5.55 -7.74 -2.77
N GLY A 125 4.74 -6.86 -2.18
CA GLY A 125 4.38 -7.01 -0.79
C GLY A 125 3.09 -6.32 -0.40
N VAL A 126 2.70 -6.56 0.85
CA VAL A 126 1.61 -5.86 1.51
C VAL A 126 2.07 -5.40 2.88
N ALA A 127 1.80 -4.15 3.21
CA ALA A 127 1.98 -3.61 4.55
C ALA A 127 0.61 -3.54 5.25
N TYR A 128 0.57 -3.93 6.50
CA TYR A 128 -0.57 -3.74 7.40
C TYR A 128 -0.23 -2.65 8.41
N GLN A 129 -0.91 -1.50 8.30
CA GLN A 129 -0.72 -0.36 9.18
C GLN A 129 -1.33 -0.66 10.55
N MET A 130 -0.48 -0.87 11.56
CA MET A 130 -0.89 -1.17 12.94
C MET A 130 -1.16 0.10 13.75
N THR A 131 -0.34 1.12 13.53
CA THR A 131 -0.46 2.45 14.16
C THR A 131 -0.02 3.51 13.15
N ASP A 132 -0.13 4.80 13.47
CA ASP A 132 0.33 5.87 12.59
C ASP A 132 1.80 5.71 12.17
N ASN A 133 2.64 5.13 13.03
CA ASN A 133 4.08 5.00 12.79
C ASN A 133 4.53 3.57 12.44
N TRP A 134 3.81 2.53 12.83
CA TRP A 134 4.22 1.14 12.67
C TRP A 134 3.37 0.39 11.66
N ALA A 135 4.03 -0.32 10.76
CA ALA A 135 3.40 -1.29 9.87
C ALA A 135 4.16 -2.62 9.90
N SER A 136 3.43 -3.74 9.88
CA SER A 136 3.99 -5.05 9.57
C SER A 136 3.98 -5.26 8.06
N THR A 137 4.95 -5.99 7.53
CA THR A 137 5.06 -6.28 6.09
C THR A 137 5.14 -7.76 5.83
N LEU A 138 4.53 -8.20 4.74
CA LEU A 138 4.73 -9.50 4.13
C LEU A 138 5.19 -9.26 2.70
N GLU A 139 6.35 -9.80 2.32
CA GLU A 139 7.00 -9.53 1.04
C GLU A 139 7.42 -10.83 0.35
N TYR A 140 7.26 -10.86 -0.95
CA TYR A 140 7.96 -11.76 -1.85
C TYR A 140 9.04 -10.97 -2.57
N ARG A 141 10.26 -11.54 -2.66
CA ARG A 141 11.40 -10.94 -3.35
C ARG A 141 12.03 -11.96 -4.28
N TYR A 142 12.25 -11.53 -5.52
CA TYR A 142 13.18 -12.19 -6.45
C TYR A 142 14.48 -11.39 -6.46
N TYR A 143 15.59 -12.05 -6.29
CA TYR A 143 16.93 -11.46 -6.26
C TYR A 143 17.85 -12.21 -7.19
N THR A 144 18.60 -11.49 -8.02
CA THR A 144 19.63 -12.04 -8.89
C THR A 144 20.93 -11.29 -8.71
N LEU A 145 22.04 -12.04 -8.67
CA LEU A 145 23.40 -11.52 -8.61
C LEU A 145 24.15 -12.09 -9.80
N GLN A 146 24.56 -11.22 -10.70
CA GLN A 146 25.15 -11.58 -12.01
C GLN A 146 26.60 -11.16 -12.12
N GLY A 147 27.37 -11.91 -12.94
CA GLY A 147 28.75 -11.62 -13.26
C GLY A 147 29.69 -11.78 -12.06
N VAL A 148 29.50 -12.82 -11.29
CA VAL A 148 30.33 -13.09 -10.10
C VAL A 148 31.50 -13.98 -10.52
N ASP A 149 32.70 -13.40 -10.61
CA ASP A 149 33.95 -14.12 -10.82
C ASP A 149 34.49 -14.63 -9.48
N ILE A 150 34.47 -15.93 -9.28
CA ILE A 150 35.08 -16.58 -8.09
C ILE A 150 36.36 -17.27 -8.51
N LYS A 151 37.44 -17.10 -7.71
CA LYS A 151 38.72 -17.81 -7.95
C LYS A 151 38.71 -19.14 -7.23
N THR A 152 39.10 -20.21 -7.91
CA THR A 152 39.42 -21.48 -7.28
C THR A 152 40.69 -21.37 -6.46
N GLN A 153 40.93 -22.30 -5.51
CA GLN A 153 42.23 -22.37 -4.78
C GLN A 153 43.43 -22.50 -5.72
N ALA A 154 43.25 -23.04 -6.92
CA ALA A 154 44.29 -23.11 -7.96
C ALA A 154 44.48 -21.78 -8.71
N GLY A 155 43.71 -20.71 -8.38
CA GLY A 155 43.83 -19.38 -8.99
C GLY A 155 43.08 -19.22 -10.30
N SER A 156 42.30 -20.21 -10.75
CA SER A 156 41.49 -20.15 -11.97
C SER A 156 40.13 -19.48 -11.70
N GLY A 157 39.69 -18.56 -12.57
CA GLY A 157 38.38 -17.91 -12.48
C GLY A 157 37.25 -18.85 -12.91
N VAL A 158 36.13 -18.81 -12.20
CA VAL A 158 34.85 -19.42 -12.56
C VAL A 158 33.74 -18.40 -12.41
N ASP A 159 32.85 -18.37 -13.38
CA ASP A 159 31.63 -17.54 -13.35
C ASP A 159 30.52 -18.26 -12.59
N VAL A 160 29.85 -17.54 -11.71
CA VAL A 160 28.71 -18.03 -10.91
C VAL A 160 27.61 -16.99 -10.91
N ASP A 161 26.41 -17.36 -11.30
CA ASP A 161 25.22 -16.56 -11.09
C ASP A 161 24.45 -17.10 -9.88
N TYR A 162 23.88 -16.19 -9.09
CA TYR A 162 23.07 -16.55 -7.93
C TYR A 162 21.68 -15.92 -8.02
N ASP A 163 20.66 -16.77 -8.06
CA ASP A 163 19.27 -16.38 -8.08
C ASP A 163 18.52 -16.91 -6.85
N SER A 164 17.64 -16.11 -6.27
CA SER A 164 16.86 -16.58 -5.14
C SER A 164 15.48 -15.93 -5.04
N HIS A 165 14.58 -16.68 -4.42
CA HIS A 165 13.23 -16.25 -4.05
C HIS A 165 13.15 -16.19 -2.52
N SER A 166 12.60 -15.10 -1.97
CA SER A 166 12.44 -14.97 -0.54
C SER A 166 11.00 -14.59 -0.19
N ILE A 167 10.49 -15.22 0.87
CA ILE A 167 9.23 -14.80 1.52
C ILE A 167 9.62 -14.24 2.88
N MET A 168 9.31 -12.97 3.12
CA MET A 168 9.81 -12.24 4.28
C MET A 168 8.66 -11.61 5.06
N VAL A 169 8.79 -11.61 6.38
CA VAL A 169 8.00 -10.80 7.29
C VAL A 169 8.87 -9.69 7.87
N GLY A 170 8.31 -8.51 8.05
CA GLY A 170 9.07 -7.36 8.47
C GLY A 170 8.26 -6.35 9.27
N LEU A 171 8.98 -5.37 9.77
CA LEU A 171 8.43 -4.19 10.45
C LEU A 171 9.00 -2.93 9.78
N ARG A 172 8.10 -1.98 9.51
CA ARG A 172 8.44 -0.65 8.99
C ARG A 172 8.01 0.39 10.01
N TYR A 173 8.95 1.27 10.37
CA TYR A 173 8.68 2.44 11.20
C TYR A 173 8.79 3.70 10.36
N THR A 174 7.77 4.57 10.43
CA THR A 174 7.74 5.85 9.72
C THR A 174 7.94 6.98 10.72
N PHE A 175 9.02 7.75 10.51
CA PHE A 175 9.31 8.94 11.29
C PHE A 175 8.54 10.15 10.73
N GLY A 176 8.29 11.16 11.59
CA GLY A 176 7.74 12.45 11.13
C GLY A 176 6.28 12.39 10.68
N VAL A 177 5.55 11.33 11.02
CA VAL A 177 4.10 11.31 10.80
C VAL A 177 3.50 12.42 11.63
N GLU A 178 2.97 13.46 10.99
CA GLU A 178 2.21 14.47 11.70
C GLU A 178 1.00 13.80 12.34
N LYS A 179 1.03 13.66 13.66
CA LYS A 179 -0.19 13.27 14.39
C LYS A 179 -1.25 14.29 14.01
N LYS A 180 -2.34 13.83 13.36
CA LYS A 180 -3.53 14.68 13.25
C LYS A 180 -3.77 15.22 14.65
N LYS A 181 -3.47 16.52 14.87
CA LYS A 181 -3.81 17.18 16.15
C LYS A 181 -5.27 16.82 16.38
N PRO A 182 -5.62 16.26 17.56
CA PRO A 182 -7.02 16.15 17.91
C PRO A 182 -7.60 17.53 17.64
N MET A 183 -8.62 17.62 16.81
CA MET A 183 -9.35 18.88 16.64
C MET A 183 -9.60 19.36 18.07
N PRO A 184 -9.18 20.59 18.45
CA PRO A 184 -9.40 21.07 19.79
C PRO A 184 -10.87 20.76 20.08
N ALA A 185 -11.14 19.97 21.13
CA ALA A 185 -12.52 19.81 21.60
C ALA A 185 -13.08 21.21 21.63
N ALA A 186 -14.17 21.45 20.89
CA ALA A 186 -14.79 22.76 20.81
C ALA A 186 -14.77 23.35 22.21
N ALA A 187 -14.10 24.49 22.38
CA ALA A 187 -13.96 25.13 23.69
C ALA A 187 -15.33 25.10 24.34
N PRO A 188 -15.46 24.68 25.59
CA PRO A 188 -16.76 24.73 26.27
C PRO A 188 -17.31 26.13 26.06
N ALA A 189 -18.53 26.23 25.56
CA ALA A 189 -19.19 27.51 25.40
C ALA A 189 -18.95 28.36 26.63
N PRO A 190 -18.60 29.67 26.53
CA PRO A 190 -18.37 30.51 27.68
C PRO A 190 -19.54 30.37 28.61
N ALA A 191 -19.25 30.11 29.88
CA ALA A 191 -20.26 30.03 30.94
C ALA A 191 -21.12 31.28 30.84
N PRO A 192 -22.46 31.17 30.84
CA PRO A 192 -23.34 32.33 30.86
C PRO A 192 -23.03 33.18 32.07
N MET A 193 -22.77 34.47 31.85
CA MET A 193 -22.59 35.44 32.90
C MET A 193 -23.83 35.48 33.81
N PRO A 194 -23.70 35.67 35.13
CA PRO A 194 -24.85 35.67 36.04
C PRO A 194 -25.79 36.82 35.72
N VAL A 195 -26.95 36.52 35.18
CA VAL A 195 -28.07 37.46 35.10
C VAL A 195 -28.81 37.39 36.46
N ALA A 196 -28.97 38.53 37.12
CA ALA A 196 -29.62 38.70 38.37
C ALA A 196 -31.05 38.09 38.37
N GLU A 197 -31.34 37.44 39.49
CA GLU A 197 -32.55 36.70 39.85
C GLU A 197 -33.86 37.46 39.60
N LYS A 198 -34.77 36.85 38.85
CA LYS A 198 -36.22 36.89 39.16
C LYS A 198 -36.78 35.48 39.00
N LYS A 199 -37.14 34.91 40.11
CA LYS A 199 -37.70 33.58 40.28
C LYS A 199 -39.17 33.54 39.82
N PRO A 200 -39.49 32.65 38.87
CA PRO A 200 -40.72 31.86 38.94
C PRO A 200 -40.38 30.34 38.83
N ALA A 201 -41.29 29.52 39.34
CA ALA A 201 -41.20 28.09 39.53
C ALA A 201 -40.80 27.28 38.28
N PRO A 202 -40.10 26.14 38.41
CA PRO A 202 -39.53 25.40 37.31
C PRO A 202 -40.60 24.64 36.49
N PRO A 203 -40.58 24.72 35.15
CA PRO A 203 -41.29 23.76 34.31
C PRO A 203 -40.58 22.40 34.30
N PRO A 204 -41.29 21.30 34.01
CA PRO A 204 -40.72 19.96 34.00
C PRO A 204 -39.58 19.80 32.98
N PRO A 205 -38.57 18.92 33.20
CA PRO A 205 -37.43 18.78 32.34
C PRO A 205 -37.85 18.35 30.93
N ALA A 206 -37.35 19.07 29.93
CA ALA A 206 -37.52 18.72 28.53
C ALA A 206 -36.82 17.38 28.22
N PRO A 207 -37.38 16.53 27.35
CA PRO A 207 -36.75 15.29 26.93
C PRO A 207 -35.38 15.57 26.29
N PRO A 208 -34.38 14.65 26.46
CA PRO A 208 -33.05 14.84 25.88
C PRO A 208 -33.15 15.00 24.36
N ALA A 209 -32.40 15.98 23.81
CA ALA A 209 -32.35 16.22 22.37
C ALA A 209 -31.78 14.97 21.67
N PRO A 210 -32.35 14.55 20.53
CA PRO A 210 -31.84 13.43 19.77
C PRO A 210 -30.39 13.69 19.32
N PRO A 211 -29.54 12.63 19.23
CA PRO A 211 -28.15 12.78 18.80
C PRO A 211 -28.07 13.42 17.41
N PRO A 212 -27.06 14.27 17.15
CA PRO A 212 -26.91 14.93 15.86
C PRO A 212 -26.73 13.90 14.74
N VAL A 213 -27.58 13.95 13.71
CA VAL A 213 -27.48 13.10 12.51
C VAL A 213 -26.33 13.56 11.62
N ALA A 214 -25.59 12.61 11.07
CA ALA A 214 -24.57 12.92 10.08
C ALA A 214 -25.23 13.60 8.87
N ARG A 215 -24.63 14.71 8.38
CA ARG A 215 -25.21 15.53 7.32
C ARG A 215 -24.50 15.41 5.98
N ASN A 216 -23.33 14.75 5.93
CA ASN A 216 -22.52 14.62 4.73
C ASN A 216 -22.16 13.17 4.50
N TYR A 217 -22.35 12.66 3.27
CA TYR A 217 -21.98 11.34 2.82
C TYR A 217 -21.28 11.43 1.47
N ILE A 218 -20.32 10.55 1.21
CA ILE A 218 -19.61 10.46 -0.06
C ILE A 218 -19.68 9.03 -0.56
N VAL A 219 -20.07 8.87 -1.82
CA VAL A 219 -20.15 7.61 -2.54
C VAL A 219 -19.16 7.63 -3.68
N PHE A 220 -18.26 6.64 -3.76
CA PHE A 220 -17.26 6.52 -4.81
C PHE A 220 -17.70 5.56 -5.91
N PHE A 221 -17.14 5.76 -7.12
CA PHE A 221 -17.45 4.98 -8.31
C PHE A 221 -16.17 4.46 -8.98
N ASP A 222 -16.33 3.31 -9.63
CA ASP A 222 -15.29 2.75 -10.48
C ASP A 222 -15.01 3.64 -11.70
N TRP A 223 -13.85 3.42 -12.31
CA TRP A 223 -13.48 4.13 -13.52
C TRP A 223 -14.50 3.87 -14.64
N ASP A 224 -14.95 4.95 -15.26
CA ASP A 224 -15.93 4.94 -16.35
C ASP A 224 -17.27 4.27 -16.01
N ARG A 225 -17.60 4.10 -14.72
CA ARG A 225 -18.85 3.49 -14.25
C ARG A 225 -19.72 4.45 -13.45
N ALA A 226 -21.02 4.16 -13.46
CA ALA A 226 -22.05 4.84 -12.66
C ALA A 226 -22.91 3.83 -11.88
N GLU A 227 -22.47 2.58 -11.79
CA GLU A 227 -23.12 1.51 -11.05
C GLU A 227 -22.86 1.68 -9.55
N ILE A 228 -23.88 1.43 -8.73
CA ILE A 228 -23.78 1.47 -7.27
C ILE A 228 -23.14 0.17 -6.79
N THR A 229 -21.96 0.25 -6.18
CA THR A 229 -21.26 -0.89 -5.56
C THR A 229 -21.93 -1.31 -4.24
N SER A 230 -21.57 -2.45 -3.68
CA SER A 230 -22.06 -2.91 -2.36
C SER A 230 -21.70 -1.93 -1.24
N GLU A 231 -20.49 -1.37 -1.28
CA GLU A 231 -20.01 -0.37 -0.32
C GLU A 231 -20.81 0.94 -0.45
N ALA A 232 -21.02 1.39 -1.70
CA ALA A 232 -21.85 2.55 -2.00
C ALA A 232 -23.28 2.36 -1.49
N LEU A 233 -23.84 1.16 -1.66
CA LEU A 233 -25.20 0.83 -1.19
C LEU A 233 -25.32 0.95 0.33
N ALA A 234 -24.33 0.47 1.09
CA ALA A 234 -24.31 0.57 2.55
C ALA A 234 -24.30 2.03 3.03
N ILE A 235 -23.53 2.91 2.35
CA ILE A 235 -23.50 4.35 2.63
C ILE A 235 -24.86 4.98 2.35
N LEU A 236 -25.49 4.64 1.22
CA LEU A 236 -26.81 5.16 0.84
C LEU A 236 -27.93 4.70 1.78
N GLN A 237 -27.86 3.46 2.29
CA GLN A 237 -28.77 2.97 3.32
C GLN A 237 -28.66 3.79 4.61
N SER A 238 -27.42 4.04 5.07
CA SER A 238 -27.17 4.88 6.24
C SER A 238 -27.65 6.32 6.03
N ALA A 239 -27.43 6.89 4.84
CA ALA A 239 -27.92 8.22 4.50
C ALA A 239 -29.46 8.28 4.53
N ALA A 240 -30.14 7.30 3.91
CA ALA A 240 -31.61 7.24 3.90
C ALA A 240 -32.22 7.05 5.29
N GLU A 241 -31.58 6.22 6.15
CA GLU A 241 -32.01 6.09 7.55
C GLU A 241 -31.87 7.40 8.33
N ASN A 242 -30.72 8.08 8.18
CA ASN A 242 -30.47 9.32 8.89
C ASN A 242 -31.33 10.47 8.37
N ALA A 243 -31.65 10.52 7.08
CA ALA A 243 -32.61 11.45 6.53
C ALA A 243 -34.00 11.30 7.18
N ARG A 244 -34.46 10.05 7.31
CA ARG A 244 -35.77 9.77 7.98
C ARG A 244 -35.76 10.09 9.46
N LYS A 245 -34.71 9.67 10.19
CA LYS A 245 -34.58 9.98 11.64
C LYS A 245 -34.48 11.47 11.93
N GLY A 246 -33.83 12.22 11.03
CA GLY A 246 -33.65 13.66 11.14
C GLY A 246 -34.79 14.50 10.56
N ASN A 247 -35.86 13.88 10.02
CA ASN A 247 -36.91 14.57 9.27
C ASN A 247 -36.34 15.54 8.20
N ILE A 248 -35.31 15.08 7.46
CA ILE A 248 -34.67 15.89 6.44
C ILE A 248 -35.57 15.97 5.22
N SER A 249 -35.99 17.18 4.88
CA SER A 249 -36.87 17.45 3.77
C SER A 249 -36.16 17.79 2.45
N ARG A 250 -34.83 17.90 2.50
CA ARG A 250 -34.01 18.18 1.32
C ARG A 250 -32.66 17.46 1.39
N ILE A 251 -32.31 16.81 0.30
CA ILE A 251 -31.03 16.12 0.08
C ILE A 251 -30.42 16.67 -1.19
N GLU A 252 -29.18 17.07 -1.18
CA GLU A 252 -28.45 17.51 -2.36
C GLU A 252 -27.45 16.42 -2.76
N ALA A 253 -27.52 15.91 -4.00
CA ALA A 253 -26.63 14.88 -4.55
C ALA A 253 -25.83 15.47 -5.72
N THR A 254 -24.54 15.76 -5.51
CA THR A 254 -23.68 16.38 -6.52
C THR A 254 -22.67 15.36 -7.06
N GLY A 255 -22.70 15.11 -8.37
CA GLY A 255 -21.83 14.17 -9.06
C GLY A 255 -20.53 14.79 -9.57
N HIS A 256 -19.45 14.03 -9.50
CA HIS A 256 -18.10 14.41 -9.95
C HIS A 256 -17.46 13.31 -10.78
N ALA A 257 -16.47 13.68 -11.59
CA ALA A 257 -15.62 12.79 -12.37
C ALA A 257 -14.15 13.18 -12.20
N ASP A 258 -13.25 12.24 -12.47
CA ASP A 258 -11.85 12.56 -12.63
C ASP A 258 -11.56 13.22 -14.00
N THR A 259 -10.32 13.65 -14.23
CA THR A 259 -9.89 14.33 -15.45
C THR A 259 -9.56 13.38 -16.61
N SER A 260 -9.81 12.07 -16.47
CA SER A 260 -9.39 11.05 -17.45
C SER A 260 -10.32 10.91 -18.66
N GLY A 261 -10.92 11.98 -19.10
CA GLY A 261 -11.80 12.01 -20.26
C GLY A 261 -11.94 13.39 -20.83
N THR A 262 -12.80 13.57 -21.83
CA THR A 262 -13.13 14.91 -22.26
C THR A 262 -14.11 15.57 -21.28
N ARG A 263 -14.01 16.87 -21.12
CA ARG A 263 -14.87 17.66 -20.23
C ARG A 263 -16.36 17.40 -20.46
N THR A 264 -16.76 17.32 -21.73
CA THR A 264 -18.17 17.02 -22.10
C THR A 264 -18.58 15.61 -21.68
N TYR A 265 -17.66 14.64 -21.81
CA TYR A 265 -17.88 13.26 -21.38
C TYR A 265 -18.01 13.19 -19.85
N ASN A 266 -17.09 13.82 -19.12
CA ASN A 266 -17.04 13.81 -17.67
C ASN A 266 -18.26 14.51 -17.05
N LEU A 267 -18.77 15.55 -17.71
CA LEU A 267 -20.04 16.20 -17.29
C LEU A 267 -21.22 15.22 -17.38
N LYS A 268 -21.35 14.46 -18.49
CA LYS A 268 -22.39 13.44 -18.63
C LYS A 268 -22.20 12.25 -17.70
N LEU A 269 -20.96 11.85 -17.41
CA LEU A 269 -20.66 10.75 -16.50
C LEU A 269 -21.02 11.12 -15.05
N SER A 270 -20.69 12.33 -14.63
CA SER A 270 -21.06 12.86 -13.30
C SER A 270 -22.57 12.98 -13.13
N GLU A 271 -23.30 13.38 -14.17
CA GLU A 271 -24.77 13.35 -14.18
C GLU A 271 -25.32 11.94 -14.00
N ARG A 272 -24.81 10.95 -14.77
CA ARG A 272 -25.25 9.55 -14.64
C ARG A 272 -25.03 9.02 -13.22
N ARG A 273 -23.92 9.33 -12.58
CA ARG A 273 -23.61 8.96 -11.18
C ARG A 273 -24.60 9.57 -10.20
N ALA A 274 -24.81 10.88 -10.29
CA ALA A 274 -25.75 11.58 -9.43
C ALA A 274 -27.19 11.05 -9.57
N ARG A 275 -27.64 10.75 -10.80
CA ARG A 275 -28.94 10.11 -11.06
C ARG A 275 -29.02 8.67 -10.56
N ALA A 276 -27.94 7.90 -10.62
CA ALA A 276 -27.89 6.54 -10.05
C ALA A 276 -28.06 6.58 -8.52
N VAL A 277 -27.42 7.53 -7.85
CA VAL A 277 -27.61 7.78 -6.41
C VAL A 277 -29.06 8.18 -6.11
N GLN A 278 -29.64 9.13 -6.86
CA GLN A 278 -31.04 9.52 -6.70
C GLN A 278 -31.99 8.32 -6.85
N ALA A 279 -31.80 7.52 -7.90
CA ALA A 279 -32.63 6.34 -8.13
C ALA A 279 -32.50 5.30 -6.99
N GLN A 280 -31.31 5.15 -6.41
CA GLN A 280 -31.10 4.25 -5.28
C GLN A 280 -31.73 4.79 -3.98
N LEU A 281 -31.59 6.09 -3.70
CA LEU A 281 -32.25 6.74 -2.55
C LEU A 281 -33.78 6.65 -2.66
N ASN A 282 -34.35 6.79 -3.88
CA ASN A 282 -35.77 6.57 -4.12
C ASN A 282 -36.21 5.15 -3.78
N LYS A 283 -35.43 4.13 -4.19
CA LYS A 283 -35.70 2.71 -3.80
C LYS A 283 -35.63 2.49 -2.29
N LEU A 284 -34.82 3.30 -1.60
CA LEU A 284 -34.71 3.30 -0.13
C LEU A 284 -35.79 4.13 0.57
N GLY A 285 -36.76 4.70 -0.18
CA GLY A 285 -37.96 5.35 0.35
C GLY A 285 -37.84 6.87 0.55
N ILE A 286 -36.84 7.53 -0.03
CA ILE A 286 -36.77 9.00 -0.09
C ILE A 286 -37.51 9.48 -1.34
N ALA A 287 -38.36 10.47 -1.19
CA ALA A 287 -39.18 10.98 -2.32
C ALA A 287 -38.32 11.77 -3.34
N THR A 288 -38.63 11.66 -4.61
CA THR A 288 -37.86 12.32 -5.70
C THR A 288 -37.79 13.83 -5.54
N ASN A 289 -38.86 14.46 -5.05
CA ASN A 289 -38.91 15.90 -4.79
C ASN A 289 -38.07 16.35 -3.59
N GLU A 290 -37.64 15.45 -2.76
CA GLU A 290 -36.72 15.71 -1.63
C GLU A 290 -35.23 15.64 -2.07
N ILE A 291 -34.94 15.16 -3.30
CA ILE A 291 -33.57 14.97 -3.78
C ILE A 291 -33.27 15.94 -4.92
N ALA A 292 -32.48 16.95 -4.64
CA ALA A 292 -31.92 17.83 -5.68
C ALA A 292 -30.63 17.17 -6.24
N VAL A 293 -30.57 17.14 -7.58
CA VAL A 293 -29.41 16.51 -8.28
C VAL A 293 -28.65 17.59 -9.02
N ASP A 294 -27.33 17.62 -8.82
CA ASP A 294 -26.38 18.49 -9.52
C ASP A 294 -25.17 17.67 -10.00
N TRP A 295 -24.39 18.21 -10.95
CA TRP A 295 -23.21 17.58 -11.50
C TRP A 295 -22.20 18.61 -12.00
N LYS A 296 -20.93 18.39 -11.67
CA LYS A 296 -19.82 19.30 -11.95
C LYS A 296 -18.81 18.76 -12.96
N GLY A 297 -18.94 17.50 -13.37
CA GLY A 297 -17.92 16.83 -14.18
C GLY A 297 -16.59 16.78 -13.44
N GLU A 298 -15.55 17.27 -14.08
CA GLU A 298 -14.18 17.36 -13.55
C GLU A 298 -13.83 18.72 -12.92
N LEU A 299 -14.81 19.66 -12.84
CA LEU A 299 -14.54 21.06 -12.47
C LEU A 299 -14.22 21.23 -10.98
N GLU A 300 -14.85 20.43 -10.11
CA GLU A 300 -14.70 20.51 -8.67
C GLU A 300 -14.05 19.22 -8.16
N GLN A 301 -12.72 19.20 -8.25
CA GLN A 301 -11.94 18.05 -7.83
C GLN A 301 -11.74 18.03 -6.31
N LEU A 302 -11.91 16.85 -5.70
CA LEU A 302 -11.52 16.63 -4.30
C LEU A 302 -10.01 16.61 -4.14
N VAL A 303 -9.34 15.95 -5.09
CA VAL A 303 -7.87 15.92 -5.20
C VAL A 303 -7.50 16.60 -6.51
N PRO A 304 -6.83 17.76 -6.50
CA PRO A 304 -6.37 18.44 -7.71
C PRO A 304 -5.43 17.53 -8.53
N THR A 305 -5.77 17.29 -9.78
CA THR A 305 -4.97 16.49 -10.72
C THR A 305 -4.75 17.22 -12.03
N ALA A 306 -3.68 16.88 -12.75
CA ALA A 306 -3.50 17.31 -14.13
C ALA A 306 -4.58 16.69 -15.02
N ASP A 307 -4.74 17.24 -16.23
CA ASP A 307 -5.63 16.71 -17.24
C ASP A 307 -5.24 15.28 -17.66
N GLY A 308 -6.21 14.40 -17.90
CA GLY A 308 -6.01 13.01 -18.28
C GLY A 308 -5.70 12.04 -17.14
N VAL A 309 -5.65 12.48 -15.89
CA VAL A 309 -5.30 11.64 -14.73
C VAL A 309 -6.53 10.91 -14.19
N ARG A 310 -6.38 9.60 -13.91
CA ARG A 310 -7.39 8.78 -13.25
C ARG A 310 -7.24 8.89 -11.73
N GLU A 311 -8.12 9.66 -11.09
CA GLU A 311 -8.13 9.85 -9.64
C GLU A 311 -9.40 9.27 -9.01
N PRO A 312 -9.28 8.15 -8.24
CA PRO A 312 -10.44 7.50 -7.62
C PRO A 312 -11.27 8.42 -6.73
N GLN A 313 -10.65 9.33 -5.98
CA GLN A 313 -11.34 10.23 -5.06
C GLN A 313 -12.17 11.30 -5.80
N ASN A 314 -11.82 11.62 -7.04
CA ASN A 314 -12.59 12.55 -7.87
C ASN A 314 -13.83 11.89 -8.49
N ARG A 315 -13.90 10.54 -8.51
CA ARG A 315 -15.04 9.76 -9.03
C ARG A 315 -16.08 9.53 -7.94
N ARG A 316 -16.79 10.55 -7.56
CA ARG A 316 -17.69 10.54 -6.40
C ARG A 316 -19.03 11.20 -6.63
N VAL A 317 -19.96 10.92 -5.73
CA VAL A 317 -21.17 11.72 -5.50
C VAL A 317 -21.18 12.15 -4.05
N GLU A 318 -21.28 13.44 -3.82
CA GLU A 318 -21.47 14.04 -2.50
C GLU A 318 -22.96 14.17 -2.19
N ILE A 319 -23.37 13.74 -1.01
CA ILE A 319 -24.76 13.81 -0.53
C ILE A 319 -24.75 14.69 0.72
N VAL A 320 -25.45 15.80 0.66
CA VAL A 320 -25.48 16.81 1.72
C VAL A 320 -26.92 17.00 2.18
N PHE A 321 -27.11 17.07 3.48
CA PHE A 321 -28.36 17.46 4.13
C PHE A 321 -28.20 18.92 4.59
N PRO A 322 -28.74 19.90 3.84
CA PRO A 322 -28.57 21.32 4.14
C PRO A 322 -29.27 21.77 5.43
#